data_a14f994594e8eefbaca6ea197e93345a
#
_entry.id   a14f994594e8eefbaca6ea197e93345a
#
_cell.length_a   1.000
_cell.length_b   1.000
_cell.length_c   1.000
_cell.angle_alpha   90.00
_cell.angle_beta   90.00
_cell.angle_gamma   90.00
#
_symmetry.space_group_name_H-M   'P 1'
#
loop_
_entity.id
_entity.type
_entity.pdbx_description
1 polymer ?
#
loop_
_entity_poly.entity_id
_entity_poly.type
_entity_poly.pdbx_seq_one_letter_code
_entity_poly.pdbx_strand_id
1 'polypeptide(L)'
;MKLFRKSLTPILCSAVVCCASVAMAVEGEGAKQVVTRSGTHASVKGPDSTFTGNVRVDRIFNANDAAPFTAAYVTFEPGARSFWHSHVAGQHLIVTLGTGLTGTEDGKVVEIKAGDEIWCPPNVRHWHGAAPTTGMTHIAITGVKDGKSTDWMEAVTDEQYNAR
;
A
#
# COMPACT_ATOMS: atom_id res chain seq x y z
N MET A 1 -92.87 -27.55 -34.73
CA MET A 1 -92.35 -28.06 -33.48
C MET A 1 -90.78 -27.93 -33.62
N LYS A 2 -90.22 -26.82 -33.13
CA LYS A 2 -88.75 -26.50 -33.26
C LYS A 2 -88.08 -26.82 -31.97
N LEU A 3 -87.13 -27.78 -31.98
CA LEU A 3 -86.27 -28.11 -30.86
C LEU A 3 -85.11 -27.05 -30.72
N PHE A 4 -85.07 -26.41 -29.55
CA PHE A 4 -83.93 -25.57 -29.15
C PHE A 4 -82.80 -26.44 -28.56
N ARG A 5 -81.64 -26.49 -29.24
CA ARG A 5 -80.40 -27.05 -28.69
C ARG A 5 -79.75 -25.99 -27.84
N LYS A 6 -79.55 -26.27 -26.55
CA LYS A 6 -78.72 -25.47 -25.66
C LYS A 6 -77.25 -25.89 -25.86
N SER A 7 -76.40 -24.95 -26.27
CA SER A 7 -75.00 -25.11 -26.33
C SER A 7 -74.40 -24.89 -24.93
N LEU A 8 -73.71 -25.88 -24.41
CA LEU A 8 -72.84 -25.70 -23.20
C LEU A 8 -71.39 -25.30 -23.65
N THR A 9 -70.97 -24.14 -23.24
CA THR A 9 -69.61 -23.69 -23.41
C THR A 9 -68.78 -24.14 -22.18
N PRO A 10 -67.59 -24.79 -22.35
CA PRO A 10 -66.78 -25.13 -21.18
C PRO A 10 -65.99 -23.90 -20.73
N ILE A 11 -66.06 -23.61 -19.44
CA ILE A 11 -65.22 -22.59 -18.76
C ILE A 11 -63.84 -23.19 -18.57
N LEU A 12 -62.89 -22.63 -19.27
CA LEU A 12 -61.44 -22.97 -19.11
C LEU A 12 -60.92 -22.24 -17.86
N CYS A 13 -60.66 -22.98 -16.79
CA CYS A 13 -60.08 -22.45 -15.56
C CYS A 13 -58.54 -22.41 -15.72
N SER A 14 -58.00 -21.23 -16.04
CA SER A 14 -56.54 -21.03 -16.11
C SER A 14 -56.00 -20.96 -14.68
N ALA A 15 -55.29 -21.99 -14.28
CA ALA A 15 -54.51 -21.98 -13.05
C ALA A 15 -53.24 -21.11 -13.23
N VAL A 16 -53.21 -19.94 -12.62
CA VAL A 16 -52.03 -19.10 -12.53
C VAL A 16 -51.10 -19.72 -11.49
N VAL A 17 -50.04 -20.37 -11.96
CA VAL A 17 -48.95 -20.83 -11.10
C VAL A 17 -48.10 -19.62 -10.74
N CYS A 18 -48.28 -19.11 -9.52
CA CYS A 18 -47.45 -18.05 -8.96
C CYS A 18 -46.09 -18.68 -8.53
N CYS A 19 -45.05 -18.60 -9.40
CA CYS A 19 -43.71 -18.92 -9.02
C CYS A 19 -43.17 -17.85 -8.06
N ALA A 20 -43.29 -18.11 -6.77
CA ALA A 20 -42.58 -17.32 -5.75
C ALA A 20 -41.09 -17.61 -5.88
N SER A 21 -40.33 -16.68 -6.47
CA SER A 21 -38.88 -16.68 -6.45
C SER A 21 -38.39 -16.42 -5.02
N VAL A 22 -37.96 -17.47 -4.33
CA VAL A 22 -37.25 -17.32 -3.07
C VAL A 22 -35.88 -16.74 -3.40
N ALA A 23 -35.73 -15.43 -3.24
CA ALA A 23 -34.40 -14.79 -3.23
C ALA A 23 -33.69 -15.28 -1.96
N MET A 24 -32.80 -16.25 -2.14
CA MET A 24 -31.82 -16.58 -1.11
C MET A 24 -30.93 -15.35 -0.93
N ALA A 25 -31.11 -14.62 0.16
CA ALA A 25 -30.12 -13.64 0.62
C ALA A 25 -28.86 -14.44 0.96
N VAL A 26 -27.82 -14.30 0.14
CA VAL A 26 -26.47 -14.68 0.51
C VAL A 26 -26.08 -13.72 1.64
N GLU A 27 -26.18 -14.17 2.88
CA GLU A 27 -25.56 -13.45 4.00
C GLU A 27 -24.07 -13.43 3.72
N GLY A 28 -23.56 -12.28 3.23
CA GLY A 28 -22.14 -12.03 3.10
C GLY A 28 -21.52 -12.19 4.50
N GLU A 29 -20.52 -13.05 4.64
CA GLU A 29 -19.73 -13.11 5.89
C GLU A 29 -19.31 -11.69 6.23
N GLY A 30 -19.78 -11.15 7.36
CA GLY A 30 -19.44 -9.79 7.79
C GLY A 30 -17.94 -9.63 7.88
N ALA A 31 -17.43 -8.44 7.54
CA ALA A 31 -16.00 -8.12 7.58
C ALA A 31 -15.41 -8.50 8.94
N LYS A 32 -14.36 -9.33 8.94
CA LYS A 32 -13.68 -9.81 10.15
C LYS A 32 -12.34 -9.10 10.31
N GLN A 33 -11.92 -8.86 11.55
CA GLN A 33 -10.57 -8.39 11.83
C GLN A 33 -9.56 -9.44 11.37
N VAL A 34 -8.50 -8.98 10.65
CA VAL A 34 -7.40 -9.81 10.18
C VAL A 34 -6.14 -9.47 10.98
N VAL A 35 -5.47 -10.48 11.53
CA VAL A 35 -4.19 -10.32 12.22
C VAL A 35 -3.11 -10.99 11.39
N THR A 36 -2.24 -10.19 10.76
CA THR A 36 -1.02 -10.69 10.09
C THR A 36 0.10 -10.76 11.12
N ARG A 37 0.62 -11.95 11.38
CA ARG A 37 1.68 -12.16 12.38
C ARG A 37 3.04 -11.70 11.84
N SER A 38 3.90 -11.23 12.75
CA SER A 38 5.32 -10.96 12.42
C SER A 38 5.98 -12.21 11.80
N GLY A 39 6.82 -12.01 10.79
CA GLY A 39 7.46 -13.10 10.06
C GLY A 39 6.60 -13.77 8.97
N THR A 40 5.36 -13.33 8.76
CA THR A 40 4.52 -13.83 7.64
C THR A 40 5.14 -13.52 6.27
N HIS A 41 5.75 -12.35 6.14
CA HIS A 41 6.45 -11.93 4.92
C HIS A 41 7.94 -12.16 5.07
N ALA A 42 8.58 -12.72 4.04
CA ALA A 42 10.04 -12.88 4.01
C ALA A 42 10.73 -11.51 3.95
N SER A 43 11.85 -11.40 4.66
CA SER A 43 12.77 -10.26 4.49
C SER A 43 13.39 -10.27 3.09
N VAL A 44 13.53 -9.11 2.48
CA VAL A 44 14.10 -8.95 1.13
C VAL A 44 15.30 -8.00 1.21
N LYS A 45 16.40 -8.36 0.53
CA LYS A 45 17.50 -7.41 0.29
C LYS A 45 16.98 -6.28 -0.60
N GLY A 46 17.24 -5.03 -0.24
CA GLY A 46 16.98 -3.87 -1.09
C GLY A 46 17.74 -4.00 -2.40
N PRO A 47 17.11 -3.82 -3.58
CA PRO A 47 17.78 -3.95 -4.86
C PRO A 47 18.89 -2.93 -5.05
N ASP A 48 20.02 -3.34 -5.62
CA ASP A 48 21.18 -2.48 -5.90
C ASP A 48 20.86 -1.40 -6.98
N SER A 49 19.70 -1.53 -7.65
CA SER A 49 19.15 -0.53 -8.58
C SER A 49 18.39 0.62 -7.91
N THR A 50 18.15 0.55 -6.59
CA THR A 50 17.39 1.55 -5.83
C THR A 50 18.02 1.92 -4.49
N PHE A 51 19.09 1.21 -4.10
CA PHE A 51 19.83 1.45 -2.86
C PHE A 51 21.32 1.36 -3.07
N THR A 52 22.07 2.20 -2.36
CA THR A 52 23.52 2.09 -2.17
C THR A 52 23.79 1.44 -0.81
N GLY A 53 24.68 0.45 -0.77
CA GLY A 53 25.02 -0.28 0.45
C GLY A 53 24.01 -1.39 0.81
N ASN A 54 24.08 -1.88 2.05
CA ASN A 54 23.22 -2.97 2.51
C ASN A 54 21.94 -2.45 3.13
N VAL A 55 20.81 -2.84 2.53
CA VAL A 55 19.46 -2.48 3.00
C VAL A 55 18.60 -3.73 3.06
N ARG A 56 17.82 -3.88 4.13
CA ARG A 56 16.80 -4.92 4.29
C ARG A 56 15.42 -4.29 4.32
N VAL A 57 14.48 -4.91 3.62
CA VAL A 57 13.07 -4.50 3.56
C VAL A 57 12.19 -5.61 4.11
N ASP A 58 11.45 -5.31 5.17
CA ASP A 58 10.51 -6.22 5.82
C ASP A 58 9.10 -5.66 5.64
N ARG A 59 8.32 -6.24 4.73
CA ARG A 59 6.96 -5.77 4.42
C ARG A 59 6.03 -5.96 5.62
N ILE A 60 5.24 -4.93 5.91
CA ILE A 60 4.19 -4.97 6.95
C ILE A 60 2.86 -5.30 6.30
N PHE A 61 2.41 -4.50 5.32
CA PHE A 61 1.19 -4.73 4.56
C PHE A 61 1.23 -4.12 3.16
N ASN A 62 0.35 -4.62 2.27
CA ASN A 62 0.13 -4.08 0.93
C ASN A 62 -1.07 -3.12 0.92
N ALA A 63 -1.10 -2.24 -0.08
CA ALA A 63 -2.26 -1.43 -0.38
C ALA A 63 -3.46 -2.29 -0.79
N ASN A 64 -4.66 -1.79 -0.51
CA ASN A 64 -5.93 -2.29 -1.02
C ASN A 64 -6.87 -1.10 -1.28
N ASP A 65 -8.05 -1.35 -1.84
CA ASP A 65 -9.00 -0.29 -2.24
C ASP A 65 -9.46 0.59 -1.06
N ALA A 66 -9.58 0.02 0.14
CA ALA A 66 -9.99 0.75 1.35
C ALA A 66 -8.80 1.47 2.03
N ALA A 67 -7.57 1.02 1.78
CA ALA A 67 -6.34 1.55 2.37
C ALA A 67 -5.25 1.65 1.26
N PRO A 68 -5.27 2.72 0.44
CA PRO A 68 -4.39 2.86 -0.71
C PRO A 68 -2.96 3.29 -0.32
N PHE A 69 -2.35 2.56 0.61
CA PHE A 69 -0.96 2.76 1.05
C PHE A 69 -0.33 1.43 1.46
N THR A 70 0.99 1.35 1.34
CA THR A 70 1.80 0.21 1.77
C THR A 70 2.59 0.59 3.01
N ALA A 71 3.05 -0.41 3.78
CA ALA A 71 4.05 -0.17 4.81
C ALA A 71 5.13 -1.25 4.84
N ALA A 72 6.36 -0.83 5.18
CA ALA A 72 7.50 -1.72 5.38
C ALA A 72 8.46 -1.13 6.43
N TYR A 73 9.12 -2.01 7.19
CA TYR A 73 10.36 -1.64 7.85
C TYR A 73 11.48 -1.63 6.81
N VAL A 74 12.28 -0.58 6.81
CA VAL A 74 13.48 -0.49 5.99
C VAL A 74 14.67 -0.25 6.91
N THR A 75 15.58 -1.22 6.93
CA THR A 75 16.77 -1.19 7.77
C THR A 75 17.98 -0.94 6.89
N PHE A 76 18.71 0.11 7.20
CA PHE A 76 19.94 0.54 6.53
C PHE A 76 21.14 0.26 7.41
N GLU A 77 22.15 -0.43 6.89
CA GLU A 77 23.46 -0.50 7.51
C GLU A 77 24.17 0.86 7.45
N PRO A 78 25.21 1.12 8.28
CA PRO A 78 25.94 2.39 8.26
C PRO A 78 26.36 2.82 6.85
N GLY A 79 26.05 4.05 6.46
CA GLY A 79 26.33 4.62 5.14
C GLY A 79 25.38 4.19 4.00
N ALA A 80 24.52 3.18 4.22
CA ALA A 80 23.55 2.77 3.23
C ALA A 80 22.43 3.80 3.06
N ARG A 81 21.95 3.97 1.84
CA ARG A 81 20.95 4.98 1.49
C ARG A 81 20.12 4.60 0.27
N SER A 82 18.92 5.16 0.16
CA SER A 82 18.11 5.06 -1.06
C SER A 82 18.72 5.87 -2.19
N PHE A 83 18.37 5.54 -3.43
CA PHE A 83 18.54 6.46 -4.55
C PHE A 83 17.58 7.65 -4.38
N TRP A 84 17.77 8.70 -5.18
CA TRP A 84 16.79 9.75 -5.33
C TRP A 84 15.47 9.16 -5.80
N HIS A 85 14.38 9.62 -5.23
CA HIS A 85 13.04 9.17 -5.63
C HIS A 85 11.98 10.19 -5.23
N SER A 86 10.77 9.99 -5.73
CA SER A 86 9.57 10.71 -5.32
C SER A 86 8.37 9.76 -5.21
N HIS A 87 7.29 10.22 -4.60
CA HIS A 87 6.07 9.44 -4.43
C HIS A 87 4.86 10.18 -4.99
N VAL A 88 4.01 9.48 -5.77
CA VAL A 88 2.82 10.08 -6.40
C VAL A 88 1.76 10.54 -5.40
N ALA A 89 1.70 9.92 -4.22
CA ALA A 89 0.73 10.21 -3.15
C ALA A 89 1.41 10.54 -1.80
N GLY A 90 2.74 10.76 -1.82
CA GLY A 90 3.54 11.08 -0.64
C GLY A 90 3.92 9.86 0.20
N GLN A 91 4.79 10.12 1.20
CA GLN A 91 5.31 9.10 2.11
C GLN A 91 5.51 9.67 3.50
N HIS A 92 5.12 8.92 4.53
CA HIS A 92 5.58 9.11 5.90
C HIS A 92 6.72 8.14 6.22
N LEU A 93 7.77 8.66 6.87
CA LEU A 93 8.81 7.85 7.50
C LEU A 93 8.71 8.04 9.01
N ILE A 94 8.70 6.95 9.75
CA ILE A 94 8.75 6.95 11.21
C ILE A 94 10.03 6.23 11.62
N VAL A 95 11.03 6.97 12.09
CA VAL A 95 12.30 6.37 12.53
C VAL A 95 12.08 5.58 13.82
N THR A 96 12.40 4.30 13.81
CA THR A 96 12.17 3.38 14.93
C THR A 96 13.44 2.99 15.65
N LEU A 97 14.61 3.06 14.99
CA LEU A 97 15.90 2.70 15.56
C LEU A 97 17.03 3.46 14.89
N GLY A 98 18.04 3.84 15.67
CA GLY A 98 19.31 4.40 15.18
C GLY A 98 19.21 5.86 14.75
N THR A 99 20.17 6.25 13.90
CA THR A 99 20.31 7.62 13.37
C THR A 99 20.53 7.54 11.87
N GLY A 100 19.83 8.39 11.13
CA GLY A 100 19.92 8.47 9.68
C GLY A 100 19.96 9.90 9.17
N LEU A 101 19.88 10.02 7.86
CA LEU A 101 19.86 11.26 7.12
C LEU A 101 18.72 11.23 6.13
N THR A 102 18.13 12.39 5.85
CA THR A 102 17.25 12.61 4.71
C THR A 102 17.67 13.88 3.97
N GLY A 103 17.57 13.88 2.66
CA GLY A 103 17.92 15.04 1.84
C GLY A 103 16.91 15.32 0.75
N THR A 104 16.79 16.58 0.39
CA THR A 104 15.92 17.11 -0.67
C THR A 104 16.76 17.79 -1.76
N GLU A 105 16.16 18.02 -2.94
CA GLU A 105 16.88 18.53 -4.12
C GLU A 105 17.40 19.98 -3.95
N ASP A 106 16.95 20.71 -2.95
CA ASP A 106 17.50 22.02 -2.57
C ASP A 106 18.87 21.93 -1.89
N GLY A 107 19.42 20.70 -1.76
CA GLY A 107 20.72 20.43 -1.14
C GLY A 107 20.69 20.36 0.38
N LYS A 108 19.53 20.52 1.01
CA LYS A 108 19.38 20.40 2.46
C LYS A 108 19.45 18.94 2.89
N VAL A 109 20.35 18.61 3.81
CA VAL A 109 20.46 17.32 4.46
C VAL A 109 20.17 17.48 5.96
N VAL A 110 19.25 16.66 6.47
CA VAL A 110 18.80 16.71 7.87
C VAL A 110 19.09 15.37 8.55
N GLU A 111 19.68 15.43 9.75
CA GLU A 111 19.79 14.26 10.62
C GLU A 111 18.43 13.91 11.19
N ILE A 112 18.11 12.62 11.18
CA ILE A 112 16.87 12.02 11.72
C ILE A 112 17.23 10.87 12.66
N LYS A 113 16.44 10.68 13.73
CA LYS A 113 16.70 9.66 14.75
C LYS A 113 15.40 9.05 15.30
N ALA A 114 15.55 7.97 16.04
CA ALA A 114 14.41 7.26 16.62
C ALA A 114 13.43 8.19 17.33
N GLY A 115 12.15 8.12 16.94
CA GLY A 115 11.07 9.00 17.37
C GLY A 115 10.71 10.11 16.39
N ASP A 116 11.57 10.44 15.42
CA ASP A 116 11.26 11.44 14.41
C ASP A 116 10.28 10.90 13.36
N GLU A 117 9.42 11.79 12.88
CA GLU A 117 8.51 11.57 11.75
C GLU A 117 8.87 12.56 10.63
N ILE A 118 8.92 12.06 9.41
CA ILE A 118 9.23 12.83 8.22
C ILE A 118 8.08 12.69 7.24
N TRP A 119 7.48 13.80 6.83
CA TRP A 119 6.52 13.84 5.74
C TRP A 119 7.21 14.24 4.44
N CYS A 120 7.18 13.33 3.45
CA CYS A 120 7.60 13.59 2.07
C CYS A 120 6.36 13.83 1.21
N PRO A 121 6.02 15.09 0.87
CA PRO A 121 4.84 15.40 0.07
C PRO A 121 4.87 14.76 -1.32
N PRO A 122 3.70 14.63 -2.00
CA PRO A 122 3.67 14.12 -3.36
C PRO A 122 4.64 14.85 -4.29
N ASN A 123 5.36 14.07 -5.11
CA ASN A 123 6.30 14.52 -6.14
C ASN A 123 7.54 15.30 -5.63
N VAL A 124 7.75 15.40 -4.33
CA VAL A 124 8.99 15.95 -3.78
C VAL A 124 10.10 14.93 -3.96
N ARG A 125 11.17 15.34 -4.66
CA ARG A 125 12.37 14.55 -4.85
C ARG A 125 13.20 14.54 -3.57
N HIS A 126 13.48 13.36 -3.05
CA HIS A 126 14.21 13.18 -1.79
C HIS A 126 14.94 11.84 -1.76
N TRP A 127 15.77 11.66 -0.75
CA TRP A 127 16.41 10.42 -0.38
C TRP A 127 16.47 10.29 1.15
N HIS A 128 16.68 9.08 1.64
CA HIS A 128 16.91 8.80 3.06
C HIS A 128 17.82 7.58 3.23
N GLY A 129 18.50 7.50 4.38
CA GLY A 129 19.41 6.41 4.68
C GLY A 129 19.99 6.51 6.09
N ALA A 130 20.89 5.59 6.41
CA ALA A 130 21.61 5.59 7.68
C ALA A 130 22.65 6.71 7.75
N ALA A 131 23.06 7.07 8.96
CA ALA A 131 24.25 7.90 9.17
C ALA A 131 25.53 7.13 8.79
N PRO A 132 26.70 7.80 8.58
CA PRO A 132 27.91 7.12 8.11
C PRO A 132 28.42 6.00 9.02
N THR A 133 28.20 6.12 10.33
CA THR A 133 28.75 5.21 11.35
C THR A 133 27.68 4.46 12.14
N THR A 134 26.42 4.77 11.94
CA THR A 134 25.29 4.21 12.71
C THR A 134 24.21 3.76 11.76
N GLY A 135 23.70 2.54 11.91
CA GLY A 135 22.53 2.04 11.16
C GLY A 135 21.25 2.76 11.55
N MET A 136 20.24 2.68 10.68
CA MET A 136 18.92 3.26 10.93
C MET A 136 17.84 2.31 10.44
N THR A 137 16.74 2.24 11.19
CA THR A 137 15.50 1.59 10.75
C THR A 137 14.34 2.58 10.85
N HIS A 138 13.54 2.64 9.81
CA HIS A 138 12.27 3.36 9.82
C HIS A 138 11.12 2.49 9.30
N ILE A 139 9.89 2.88 9.63
CA ILE A 139 8.69 2.45 8.91
C ILE A 139 8.47 3.44 7.78
N ALA A 140 8.38 2.93 6.54
CA ALA A 140 7.92 3.70 5.38
C ALA A 140 6.44 3.39 5.15
N ILE A 141 5.58 4.41 5.21
CA ILE A 141 4.15 4.33 4.84
C ILE A 141 3.98 5.13 3.56
N THR A 142 3.80 4.44 2.45
CA THR A 142 3.83 5.04 1.12
C THR A 142 2.46 4.98 0.45
N GLY A 143 1.94 6.14 0.05
CA GLY A 143 0.70 6.25 -0.68
C GLY A 143 0.79 5.61 -2.07
N VAL A 144 -0.30 4.97 -2.50
CA VAL A 144 -0.45 4.35 -3.82
C VAL A 144 -1.56 5.06 -4.58
N LYS A 145 -1.29 5.43 -5.82
CA LYS A 145 -2.26 6.01 -6.75
C LYS A 145 -2.11 5.35 -8.11
N ASP A 146 -3.20 4.88 -8.69
CA ASP A 146 -3.23 4.21 -10.00
C ASP A 146 -2.21 3.05 -10.11
N GLY A 147 -2.07 2.28 -9.01
CA GLY A 147 -1.13 1.15 -8.92
C GLY A 147 0.35 1.55 -8.76
N LYS A 148 0.66 2.84 -8.69
CA LYS A 148 2.03 3.37 -8.56
C LYS A 148 2.25 3.98 -7.20
N SER A 149 3.45 3.79 -6.63
CA SER A 149 3.85 4.38 -5.35
C SER A 149 5.09 5.24 -5.45
N THR A 150 6.08 4.85 -6.24
CA THR A 150 7.43 5.44 -6.23
C THR A 150 7.96 5.62 -7.65
N ASP A 151 8.58 6.77 -7.89
CA ASP A 151 9.42 7.07 -9.05
C ASP A 151 10.88 7.05 -8.62
N TRP A 152 11.60 6.00 -9.02
CA TRP A 152 13.03 5.86 -8.74
C TRP A 152 13.86 6.61 -9.76
N MET A 153 14.95 7.24 -9.30
CA MET A 153 15.86 8.08 -10.07
C MET A 153 17.30 7.59 -9.90
N GLU A 154 18.28 8.47 -10.09
CA GLU A 154 19.71 8.14 -9.98
C GLU A 154 20.17 7.94 -8.52
N ALA A 155 21.32 7.33 -8.35
CA ALA A 155 21.97 7.16 -7.06
C ALA A 155 22.36 8.52 -6.43
N VAL A 156 22.25 8.61 -5.11
CA VAL A 156 22.79 9.75 -4.34
C VAL A 156 24.32 9.62 -4.30
N THR A 157 25.04 10.67 -4.74
CA THR A 157 26.50 10.67 -4.70
C THR A 157 27.04 10.83 -3.28
N ASP A 158 28.32 10.52 -3.08
CA ASP A 158 28.95 10.68 -1.76
C ASP A 158 29.03 12.17 -1.36
N GLU A 159 29.18 13.07 -2.33
CA GLU A 159 29.16 14.52 -2.09
C GLU A 159 27.78 14.98 -1.60
N GLN A 160 26.70 14.51 -2.25
CA GLN A 160 25.33 14.82 -1.85
C GLN A 160 25.00 14.26 -0.46
N TYR A 161 25.42 13.01 -0.21
CA TYR A 161 25.20 12.35 1.09
C TYR A 161 25.95 13.05 2.24
N ASN A 162 27.13 13.60 1.99
CA ASN A 162 27.96 14.28 2.98
C ASN A 162 27.77 15.81 3.03
N ALA A 163 26.86 16.38 2.24
CA ALA A 163 26.57 17.83 2.20
C ALA A 163 25.84 18.28 3.48
N ARG A 164 26.58 18.54 4.58
CA ARG A 164 26.06 18.94 5.90
C ARG A 164 26.76 20.17 6.40
#